data_fca5b002061efb9b59fb6c53ae745abd
#
_entry.id   fca5b002061efb9b59fb6c53ae745abd
#
_cell.length_a   1.000
_cell.length_b   1.000
_cell.length_c   1.000
_cell.angle_alpha   90.00
_cell.angle_beta   90.00
_cell.angle_gamma   90.00
#
_symmetry.space_group_name_H-M   'P 1'
#
loop_
_entity.id
_entity.type
_entity.pdbx_description
1 polymer ?
#
loop_
_entity_poly.entity_id
_entity_poly.type
_entity_poly.pdbx_seq_one_letter_code
_entity_poly.pdbx_strand_id
1 'polypeptide(L)'
;MNITNDVIKNSGIAFGTSGARGLVKDFTPNVCAAFTYAFIDVMMKDFSFKEVALAIDNRPSSYAMAQACAAALLECSIKPIYYGVIPTPALANQAIADGIPAIMVTGSHIPFDRNGLKFYRPDGEISKENENSIIHAEKEYPDVTVLPELQCSKRAADTYIERNTSIFSNIFKGKRIGIYEHSSAGRDLYSEIFSKLGAEVVSIGRSDEFVPIDTEAVSKEDEEKALHWSSEYDLDMIFSTDGDGDRPLVADENGVWLRGDILGLFCSKAMNIEAVAVPVSCNTVIQTCGWFNHVTLTKIGSPYVISAFDSLNNSFDRVAGFEANGGYLLGSDVNYNSGMIKALPTRDAVLPALMVLALAIKNNVTISKLLAELPPRFTYSNRVQNFATSKSKSIIAS
;
A
#
# COMPACT_ATOMS: atom_id res chain seq x y z
N MET A 1 7.24 0.18 -35.67
CA MET A 1 7.76 0.84 -34.45
C MET A 1 6.61 1.61 -33.81
N ASN A 2 6.37 1.38 -32.54
CA ASN A 2 5.38 2.12 -31.75
C ASN A 2 6.05 3.35 -31.11
N ILE A 3 5.27 4.36 -30.75
CA ILE A 3 5.72 5.52 -29.98
C ILE A 3 4.95 5.56 -28.67
N THR A 4 5.64 5.69 -27.54
CA THR A 4 5.06 5.49 -26.19
C THR A 4 3.87 6.41 -25.92
N ASN A 5 3.97 7.72 -26.13
CA ASN A 5 2.88 8.67 -25.89
C ASN A 5 1.65 8.40 -26.75
N ASP A 6 1.83 7.99 -28.02
CA ASP A 6 0.72 7.68 -28.91
C ASP A 6 -0.03 6.44 -28.44
N VAL A 7 0.70 5.36 -28.07
CA VAL A 7 0.10 4.13 -27.53
C VAL A 7 -0.60 4.40 -26.21
N ILE A 8 0.03 5.12 -25.29
CA ILE A 8 -0.57 5.47 -23.98
C ILE A 8 -1.84 6.29 -24.19
N LYS A 9 -1.81 7.33 -25.01
CA LYS A 9 -2.96 8.21 -25.29
C LYS A 9 -4.15 7.46 -25.87
N ASN A 10 -3.90 6.47 -26.72
CA ASN A 10 -4.95 5.70 -27.40
C ASN A 10 -5.39 4.46 -26.62
N SER A 11 -4.74 4.11 -25.50
CA SER A 11 -5.00 2.88 -24.73
C SER A 11 -6.29 2.93 -23.90
N GLY A 12 -6.81 4.11 -23.56
CA GLY A 12 -7.87 4.26 -22.55
C GLY A 12 -7.37 4.14 -21.09
N ILE A 13 -6.06 3.93 -20.87
CA ILE A 13 -5.42 3.88 -19.56
C ILE A 13 -5.05 5.29 -19.12
N ALA A 14 -5.31 5.61 -17.85
CA ALA A 14 -4.98 6.93 -17.30
C ALA A 14 -4.39 6.81 -15.89
N PHE A 15 -3.51 7.75 -15.51
CA PHE A 15 -3.06 7.87 -14.14
C PHE A 15 -4.22 8.30 -13.22
N GLY A 16 -4.40 7.54 -12.14
CA GLY A 16 -5.32 7.84 -11.07
C GLY A 16 -4.62 8.53 -9.89
N THR A 17 -5.12 8.29 -8.68
CA THR A 17 -4.48 8.79 -7.44
C THR A 17 -3.12 8.11 -7.21
N SER A 18 -2.97 6.84 -7.63
CA SER A 18 -1.74 6.07 -7.51
C SER A 18 -1.67 5.08 -8.67
N GLY A 19 -0.76 5.33 -9.62
CA GLY A 19 -0.51 4.49 -10.80
C GLY A 19 -1.49 4.65 -11.94
N ALA A 20 -1.12 4.06 -13.08
CA ALA A 20 -1.93 4.02 -14.30
C ALA A 20 -2.96 2.89 -14.19
N ARG A 21 -4.24 3.18 -14.47
CA ARG A 21 -5.36 2.24 -14.30
C ARG A 21 -6.29 2.21 -15.51
N GLY A 22 -6.86 1.05 -15.77
CA GLY A 22 -7.85 0.87 -16.83
C GLY A 22 -8.51 -0.51 -16.82
N LEU A 23 -9.26 -0.83 -17.86
CA LEU A 23 -9.81 -2.18 -18.03
C LEU A 23 -8.70 -3.17 -18.41
N VAL A 24 -8.77 -4.39 -17.90
CA VAL A 24 -7.80 -5.45 -18.19
C VAL A 24 -7.60 -5.63 -19.70
N LYS A 25 -8.69 -5.60 -20.48
CA LYS A 25 -8.63 -5.75 -21.94
C LYS A 25 -7.81 -4.66 -22.67
N ASP A 26 -7.65 -3.50 -22.04
CA ASP A 26 -6.93 -2.36 -22.59
C ASP A 26 -5.42 -2.41 -22.26
N PHE A 27 -5.03 -3.24 -21.27
CA PHE A 27 -3.63 -3.55 -20.97
C PHE A 27 -3.06 -4.62 -21.88
N THR A 28 -3.00 -4.33 -23.18
CA THR A 28 -2.31 -5.22 -24.13
C THR A 28 -0.81 -5.26 -23.82
N PRO A 29 -0.07 -6.30 -24.30
CA PRO A 29 1.39 -6.34 -24.11
C PRO A 29 2.11 -5.07 -24.59
N ASN A 30 1.69 -4.50 -25.73
CA ASN A 30 2.26 -3.26 -26.23
C ASN A 30 1.94 -2.05 -25.36
N VAL A 31 0.78 -1.99 -24.71
CA VAL A 31 0.43 -0.91 -23.77
C VAL A 31 1.27 -1.01 -22.50
N CYS A 32 1.41 -2.21 -21.92
CA CYS A 32 2.29 -2.42 -20.76
C CYS A 32 3.74 -2.05 -21.09
N ALA A 33 4.22 -2.43 -22.28
CA ALA A 33 5.54 -2.03 -22.77
C ALA A 33 5.67 -0.52 -22.94
N ALA A 34 4.68 0.17 -23.53
CA ALA A 34 4.71 1.62 -23.69
C ALA A 34 4.91 2.36 -22.37
N PHE A 35 4.14 1.99 -21.34
CA PHE A 35 4.30 2.54 -20.00
C PHE A 35 5.68 2.23 -19.40
N THR A 36 6.19 1.01 -19.62
CA THR A 36 7.51 0.60 -19.11
C THR A 36 8.64 1.37 -19.78
N TYR A 37 8.63 1.48 -21.12
CA TYR A 37 9.63 2.28 -21.86
C TYR A 37 9.60 3.76 -21.45
N ALA A 38 8.42 4.33 -21.34
CA ALA A 38 8.23 5.71 -20.91
C ALA A 38 8.75 5.94 -19.47
N PHE A 39 8.42 5.03 -18.56
CA PHE A 39 8.91 5.06 -17.19
C PHE A 39 10.43 4.99 -17.12
N ILE A 40 11.07 4.04 -17.82
CA ILE A 40 12.51 3.90 -17.86
C ILE A 40 13.19 5.16 -18.43
N ASP A 41 12.66 5.71 -19.53
CA ASP A 41 13.20 6.93 -20.13
C ASP A 41 13.15 8.11 -19.16
N VAL A 42 12.09 8.23 -18.37
CA VAL A 42 11.97 9.26 -17.34
C VAL A 42 12.94 9.01 -16.17
N MET A 43 13.03 7.78 -15.68
CA MET A 43 13.91 7.47 -14.55
C MET A 43 15.40 7.60 -14.89
N MET A 44 15.82 7.26 -16.09
CA MET A 44 17.23 7.37 -16.52
C MET A 44 17.74 8.81 -16.63
N LYS A 45 16.88 9.81 -16.56
CA LYS A 45 17.30 11.22 -16.51
C LYS A 45 17.96 11.58 -15.19
N ASP A 46 17.47 10.99 -14.10
CA ASP A 46 17.90 11.34 -12.74
C ASP A 46 18.67 10.20 -12.04
N PHE A 47 18.51 8.94 -12.50
CA PHE A 47 19.05 7.75 -11.86
C PHE A 47 19.81 6.86 -12.84
N SER A 48 20.80 6.13 -12.31
CA SER A 48 21.56 5.12 -13.06
C SER A 48 21.27 3.75 -12.46
N PHE A 49 20.70 2.84 -13.24
CA PHE A 49 20.34 1.49 -12.80
C PHE A 49 20.44 0.49 -13.96
N LYS A 50 20.59 -0.78 -13.64
CA LYS A 50 20.61 -1.91 -14.60
C LYS A 50 19.56 -2.98 -14.29
N GLU A 51 18.81 -2.79 -13.23
CA GLU A 51 17.81 -3.71 -12.75
C GLU A 51 16.53 -2.92 -12.39
N VAL A 52 15.38 -3.54 -12.57
CA VAL A 52 14.07 -3.02 -12.16
C VAL A 52 13.31 -4.12 -11.45
N ALA A 53 12.78 -3.81 -10.27
CA ALA A 53 11.99 -4.73 -9.49
C ALA A 53 10.57 -4.83 -10.03
N LEU A 54 10.01 -6.05 -10.11
CA LEU A 54 8.65 -6.33 -10.54
C LEU A 54 7.93 -7.18 -9.48
N ALA A 55 6.70 -6.83 -9.16
CA ALA A 55 5.80 -7.69 -8.38
C ALA A 55 4.36 -7.55 -8.84
N ILE A 56 3.50 -8.46 -8.40
CA ILE A 56 2.10 -8.53 -8.78
C ILE A 56 1.21 -8.75 -7.57
N ASP A 57 -0.08 -8.41 -7.71
CA ASP A 57 -1.15 -8.88 -6.84
C ASP A 57 -1.75 -10.21 -7.35
N ASN A 58 -2.77 -10.73 -6.63
CA ASN A 58 -3.43 -12.01 -6.98
C ASN A 58 -4.48 -11.88 -8.11
N ARG A 59 -4.50 -10.81 -8.90
CA ARG A 59 -5.40 -10.71 -10.05
C ARG A 59 -4.95 -11.64 -11.17
N PRO A 60 -5.87 -12.36 -11.84
CA PRO A 60 -5.51 -13.28 -12.92
C PRO A 60 -4.72 -12.64 -14.07
N SER A 61 -4.95 -11.34 -14.32
CA SER A 61 -4.27 -10.60 -15.40
C SER A 61 -2.87 -10.13 -15.06
N SER A 62 -2.49 -10.09 -13.76
CA SER A 62 -1.27 -9.40 -13.31
C SER A 62 0.01 -10.06 -13.81
N TYR A 63 0.06 -11.40 -13.91
CA TYR A 63 1.26 -12.10 -14.36
C TYR A 63 1.59 -11.81 -15.84
N ALA A 64 0.60 -11.86 -16.73
CA ALA A 64 0.81 -11.56 -18.16
C ALA A 64 1.24 -10.10 -18.38
N MET A 65 0.69 -9.16 -17.59
CA MET A 65 1.11 -7.76 -17.63
C MET A 65 2.55 -7.58 -17.13
N ALA A 66 2.95 -8.29 -16.06
CA ALA A 66 4.33 -8.28 -15.58
C ALA A 66 5.32 -8.88 -16.60
N GLN A 67 4.93 -9.94 -17.30
CA GLN A 67 5.72 -10.50 -18.41
C GLN A 67 5.93 -9.48 -19.54
N ALA A 68 4.89 -8.72 -19.89
CA ALA A 68 5.01 -7.65 -20.90
C ALA A 68 5.93 -6.51 -20.45
N CYS A 69 5.86 -6.10 -19.19
CA CYS A 69 6.80 -5.14 -18.62
C CYS A 69 8.24 -5.69 -18.65
N ALA A 70 8.42 -6.96 -18.28
CA ALA A 70 9.74 -7.61 -18.31
C ALA A 70 10.31 -7.72 -19.72
N ALA A 71 9.47 -8.00 -20.73
CA ALA A 71 9.90 -8.02 -22.13
C ALA A 71 10.47 -6.64 -22.56
N ALA A 72 9.80 -5.55 -22.20
CA ALA A 72 10.27 -4.20 -22.49
C ALA A 72 11.59 -3.88 -21.76
N LEU A 73 11.75 -4.31 -20.50
CA LEU A 73 12.99 -4.13 -19.74
C LEU A 73 14.17 -4.87 -20.40
N LEU A 74 13.97 -6.13 -20.77
CA LEU A 74 15.01 -6.95 -21.42
C LEU A 74 15.45 -6.34 -22.77
N GLU A 75 14.52 -5.82 -23.55
CA GLU A 75 14.83 -5.10 -24.81
C GLU A 75 15.68 -3.84 -24.56
N CYS A 76 15.49 -3.18 -23.41
CA CYS A 76 16.34 -2.07 -22.95
C CYS A 76 17.67 -2.52 -22.32
N SER A 77 18.00 -3.80 -22.35
CA SER A 77 19.15 -4.39 -21.64
C SER A 77 19.12 -4.12 -20.12
N ILE A 78 17.93 -4.04 -19.55
CA ILE A 78 17.67 -3.91 -18.12
C ILE A 78 17.15 -5.24 -17.61
N LYS A 79 17.73 -5.74 -16.51
CA LYS A 79 17.35 -7.01 -15.90
C LYS A 79 16.10 -6.84 -15.04
N PRO A 80 14.97 -7.51 -15.35
CA PRO A 80 13.83 -7.57 -14.44
C PRO A 80 14.15 -8.49 -13.25
N ILE A 81 13.84 -8.03 -12.02
CA ILE A 81 13.88 -8.85 -10.81
C ILE A 81 12.43 -9.07 -10.37
N TYR A 82 11.91 -10.25 -10.61
CA TYR A 82 10.53 -10.60 -10.30
C TYR A 82 10.40 -11.21 -8.91
N TYR A 83 9.53 -10.62 -8.08
CA TYR A 83 9.31 -11.04 -6.69
C TYR A 83 8.01 -11.82 -6.48
N GLY A 84 7.26 -12.10 -7.56
CA GLY A 84 6.00 -12.86 -7.46
C GLY A 84 4.85 -12.03 -6.88
N VAL A 85 3.95 -12.74 -6.21
CA VAL A 85 2.82 -12.13 -5.51
C VAL A 85 3.28 -11.72 -4.13
N ILE A 86 3.43 -10.41 -3.91
CA ILE A 86 3.81 -9.81 -2.62
C ILE A 86 3.10 -8.48 -2.42
N PRO A 87 2.96 -8.00 -1.17
CA PRO A 87 2.39 -6.66 -0.92
C PRO A 87 3.21 -5.55 -1.56
N THR A 88 2.54 -4.52 -2.02
CA THR A 88 3.16 -3.30 -2.55
C THR A 88 4.28 -2.75 -1.64
N PRO A 89 4.11 -2.60 -0.30
CA PRO A 89 5.17 -2.14 0.58
C PRO A 89 6.39 -3.08 0.63
N ALA A 90 6.21 -4.38 0.41
CA ALA A 90 7.34 -5.32 0.36
C ALA A 90 8.22 -5.08 -0.89
N LEU A 91 7.59 -4.85 -2.05
CA LEU A 91 8.30 -4.46 -3.27
C LEU A 91 9.04 -3.13 -3.09
N ALA A 92 8.35 -2.11 -2.58
CA ALA A 92 8.93 -0.78 -2.38
C ALA A 92 10.09 -0.80 -1.39
N ASN A 93 9.94 -1.51 -0.26
CA ASN A 93 11.00 -1.68 0.74
C ASN A 93 12.28 -2.28 0.14
N GLN A 94 12.13 -3.33 -0.69
CA GLN A 94 13.27 -3.96 -1.34
C GLN A 94 13.89 -3.09 -2.43
N ALA A 95 13.06 -2.45 -3.26
CA ALA A 95 13.54 -1.61 -4.36
C ALA A 95 14.29 -0.38 -3.85
N ILE A 96 13.80 0.28 -2.80
CA ILE A 96 14.47 1.41 -2.15
C ILE A 96 15.81 0.95 -1.53
N ALA A 97 15.84 -0.19 -0.85
CA ALA A 97 17.07 -0.73 -0.27
C ALA A 97 18.13 -1.07 -1.33
N ASP A 98 17.71 -1.51 -2.51
CA ASP A 98 18.61 -1.81 -3.64
C ASP A 98 18.95 -0.56 -4.49
N GLY A 99 18.28 0.57 -4.27
CA GLY A 99 18.44 1.79 -5.07
C GLY A 99 18.01 1.62 -6.52
N ILE A 100 16.97 0.81 -6.80
CA ILE A 100 16.47 0.51 -8.14
C ILE A 100 14.99 0.90 -8.30
N PRO A 101 14.54 1.25 -9.52
CA PRO A 101 13.12 1.48 -9.77
C PRO A 101 12.29 0.20 -9.63
N ALA A 102 10.97 0.36 -9.41
CA ALA A 102 10.08 -0.79 -9.37
C ALA A 102 8.74 -0.54 -10.07
N ILE A 103 8.12 -1.63 -10.50
CA ILE A 103 6.76 -1.66 -11.07
C ILE A 103 5.95 -2.70 -10.32
N MET A 104 4.86 -2.25 -9.69
CA MET A 104 3.84 -3.12 -9.11
C MET A 104 2.65 -3.24 -10.05
N VAL A 105 2.32 -4.44 -10.46
CA VAL A 105 1.13 -4.70 -11.28
C VAL A 105 -0.04 -4.98 -10.35
N THR A 106 -0.93 -4.03 -10.21
CA THR A 106 -2.07 -4.13 -9.30
C THR A 106 -3.19 -3.16 -9.64
N GLY A 107 -4.43 -3.60 -9.42
CA GLY A 107 -5.61 -2.75 -9.38
C GLY A 107 -5.98 -2.29 -7.96
N SER A 108 -5.23 -2.68 -6.90
CA SER A 108 -5.57 -2.40 -5.49
C SER A 108 -6.99 -2.91 -5.14
N HIS A 109 -7.89 -2.04 -4.69
CA HIS A 109 -9.26 -2.36 -4.25
C HIS A 109 -10.32 -2.28 -5.36
N ILE A 110 -9.95 -1.92 -6.61
CA ILE A 110 -10.92 -1.80 -7.71
C ILE A 110 -11.37 -3.18 -8.23
N PRO A 111 -12.53 -3.29 -8.93
CA PRO A 111 -13.05 -4.54 -9.43
C PRO A 111 -12.07 -5.35 -10.29
N PHE A 112 -12.28 -6.65 -10.40
CA PHE A 112 -11.37 -7.61 -11.04
C PHE A 112 -11.20 -7.40 -12.56
N ASP A 113 -12.17 -6.77 -13.23
CA ASP A 113 -12.13 -6.42 -14.66
C ASP A 113 -11.18 -5.25 -14.97
N ARG A 114 -10.58 -4.67 -13.94
CA ARG A 114 -9.60 -3.59 -14.00
C ARG A 114 -8.28 -4.02 -13.41
N ASN A 115 -7.22 -3.36 -13.86
CA ASN A 115 -5.87 -3.52 -13.30
C ASN A 115 -5.09 -2.21 -13.44
N GLY A 116 -3.80 -2.23 -13.06
CA GLY A 116 -2.96 -1.04 -13.15
C GLY A 116 -1.47 -1.34 -13.03
N LEU A 117 -0.70 -0.30 -13.24
CA LEU A 117 0.75 -0.26 -13.03
C LEU A 117 1.07 0.86 -12.05
N LYS A 118 1.62 0.53 -10.88
CA LYS A 118 2.20 1.50 -9.94
C LYS A 118 3.71 1.54 -10.14
N PHE A 119 4.26 2.72 -10.18
CA PHE A 119 5.68 2.94 -10.42
C PHE A 119 6.37 3.51 -9.20
N TYR A 120 7.60 3.06 -8.97
CA TYR A 120 8.44 3.52 -7.88
C TYR A 120 9.78 3.97 -8.42
N ARG A 121 10.23 5.13 -7.96
CA ARG A 121 11.60 5.62 -8.14
C ARG A 121 12.55 4.79 -7.25
N PRO A 122 13.86 4.86 -7.48
CA PRO A 122 14.85 4.24 -6.57
C PRO A 122 14.76 4.74 -5.12
N ASP A 123 14.15 5.91 -4.88
CA ASP A 123 14.05 6.59 -3.58
C ASP A 123 12.62 6.73 -3.03
N GLY A 124 11.59 6.19 -3.70
CA GLY A 124 10.21 6.27 -3.25
C GLY A 124 9.15 6.19 -4.33
N GLU A 125 7.94 6.68 -4.07
CA GLU A 125 6.86 6.75 -5.07
C GLU A 125 7.20 7.80 -6.15
N ILE A 126 6.66 7.62 -7.37
CA ILE A 126 6.76 8.66 -8.41
C ILE A 126 5.95 9.89 -8.04
N SER A 127 6.46 11.06 -8.42
CA SER A 127 5.76 12.34 -8.26
C SER A 127 4.72 12.58 -9.38
N LYS A 128 3.86 13.57 -9.21
CA LYS A 128 2.93 14.01 -10.27
C LYS A 128 3.66 14.57 -11.50
N GLU A 129 4.85 15.10 -11.32
CA GLU A 129 5.73 15.52 -12.41
C GLU A 129 6.25 14.31 -13.20
N ASN A 130 6.66 13.24 -12.50
CA ASN A 130 7.05 11.98 -13.15
C ASN A 130 5.89 11.37 -13.93
N GLU A 131 4.66 11.31 -13.37
CA GLU A 131 3.47 10.83 -14.08
C GLU A 131 3.24 11.62 -15.38
N ASN A 132 3.32 12.94 -15.30
CA ASN A 132 3.17 13.81 -16.47
C ASN A 132 4.28 13.56 -17.51
N SER A 133 5.53 13.38 -17.06
CA SER A 133 6.65 13.07 -17.94
C SER A 133 6.51 11.72 -18.63
N ILE A 134 5.97 10.69 -17.94
CA ILE A 134 5.70 9.36 -18.51
C ILE A 134 4.65 9.44 -19.62
N ILE A 135 3.56 10.19 -19.42
CA ILE A 135 2.49 10.34 -20.42
C ILE A 135 3.00 11.00 -21.70
N HIS A 136 3.96 11.93 -21.59
CA HIS A 136 4.48 12.70 -22.71
C HIS A 136 5.81 12.17 -23.27
N ALA A 137 6.33 11.07 -22.75
CA ALA A 137 7.57 10.48 -23.24
C ALA A 137 7.40 9.99 -24.68
N GLU A 138 8.29 10.41 -25.58
CA GLU A 138 8.33 10.01 -26.98
C GLU A 138 9.48 9.04 -27.24
N LYS A 139 9.23 7.75 -26.92
CA LYS A 139 10.21 6.69 -27.13
C LYS A 139 9.71 5.71 -28.18
N GLU A 140 10.52 5.44 -29.19
CA GLU A 140 10.25 4.35 -30.15
C GLU A 140 10.57 2.99 -29.52
N TYR A 141 9.71 2.01 -29.78
CA TYR A 141 9.91 0.64 -29.31
C TYR A 141 9.26 -0.38 -30.26
N PRO A 142 9.79 -1.64 -30.32
CA PRO A 142 9.23 -2.71 -31.15
C PRO A 142 7.96 -3.30 -30.53
N ASP A 143 7.19 -4.03 -31.33
CA ASP A 143 6.07 -4.82 -30.82
C ASP A 143 6.57 -5.91 -29.85
N VAL A 144 5.81 -6.11 -28.77
CA VAL A 144 6.02 -7.22 -27.85
C VAL A 144 5.44 -8.49 -28.46
N THR A 145 6.31 -9.36 -28.97
CA THR A 145 5.93 -10.61 -29.63
C THR A 145 6.11 -11.85 -28.77
N VAL A 146 6.94 -11.75 -27.71
CA VAL A 146 7.26 -12.85 -26.81
C VAL A 146 7.17 -12.37 -25.37
N LEU A 147 6.47 -13.13 -24.55
CA LEU A 147 6.39 -12.90 -23.10
C LEU A 147 7.36 -13.85 -22.38
N PRO A 148 8.37 -13.35 -21.66
CA PRO A 148 9.36 -14.19 -20.99
C PRO A 148 8.76 -14.89 -19.76
N GLU A 149 9.24 -16.07 -19.45
CA GLU A 149 9.01 -16.71 -18.14
C GLU A 149 9.76 -15.94 -17.05
N LEU A 150 9.09 -15.68 -15.94
CA LEU A 150 9.66 -14.92 -14.83
C LEU A 150 10.01 -15.84 -13.66
N GLN A 151 11.29 -15.86 -13.29
CA GLN A 151 11.73 -16.60 -12.11
C GLN A 151 11.51 -15.74 -10.86
N CYS A 152 10.74 -16.28 -9.90
CA CYS A 152 10.41 -15.58 -8.66
C CYS A 152 11.56 -15.63 -7.66
N SER A 153 11.95 -14.47 -7.13
CA SER A 153 12.87 -14.32 -6.00
C SER A 153 12.09 -14.08 -4.71
N LYS A 154 12.43 -14.78 -3.64
CA LYS A 154 11.80 -14.58 -2.32
C LYS A 154 12.39 -13.39 -1.53
N ARG A 155 13.47 -12.78 -2.01
CA ARG A 155 14.23 -11.78 -1.25
C ARG A 155 13.38 -10.63 -0.72
N ALA A 156 12.47 -10.07 -1.52
CA ALA A 156 11.60 -8.98 -1.06
C ALA A 156 10.61 -9.42 0.04
N ALA A 157 10.08 -10.63 -0.06
CA ALA A 157 9.22 -11.21 0.98
C ALA A 157 10.00 -11.39 2.29
N ASP A 158 11.17 -12.04 2.22
CA ASP A 158 12.03 -12.31 3.38
C ASP A 158 12.47 -11.01 4.07
N THR A 159 12.91 -10.02 3.30
CA THR A 159 13.32 -8.71 3.83
C THR A 159 12.15 -7.96 4.48
N TYR A 160 10.95 -8.06 3.92
CA TYR A 160 9.77 -7.43 4.50
C TYR A 160 9.31 -8.11 5.79
N ILE A 161 9.39 -9.44 5.87
CA ILE A 161 9.16 -10.19 7.10
C ILE A 161 10.18 -9.78 8.17
N GLU A 162 11.46 -9.72 7.81
CA GLU A 162 12.52 -9.31 8.73
C GLU A 162 12.32 -7.88 9.23
N ARG A 163 11.99 -6.94 8.35
CA ARG A 163 11.65 -5.55 8.71
C ARG A 163 10.59 -5.50 9.81
N ASN A 164 9.54 -6.30 9.71
CA ASN A 164 8.40 -6.28 10.61
C ASN A 164 8.58 -7.15 11.87
N THR A 165 9.64 -7.95 11.95
CA THR A 165 9.82 -8.89 13.07
C THR A 165 11.09 -8.64 13.88
N SER A 166 12.17 -8.12 13.28
CA SER A 166 13.48 -8.02 13.92
C SER A 166 13.53 -7.07 15.14
N ILE A 167 12.66 -6.08 15.18
CA ILE A 167 12.59 -5.08 16.27
C ILE A 167 11.67 -5.48 17.43
N PHE A 168 10.95 -6.57 17.27
CA PHE A 168 10.01 -7.08 18.25
C PHE A 168 10.45 -8.47 18.71
N SER A 169 10.48 -8.70 20.00
CA SER A 169 10.76 -10.02 20.55
C SER A 169 9.52 -10.59 21.22
N ASN A 170 8.88 -11.58 20.57
CA ASN A 170 7.76 -12.35 21.17
C ASN A 170 6.62 -11.49 21.76
N ILE A 171 6.43 -10.28 21.21
CA ILE A 171 5.56 -9.25 21.79
C ILE A 171 4.09 -9.68 21.84
N PHE A 172 3.69 -10.59 20.96
CA PHE A 172 2.31 -11.09 20.86
C PHE A 172 2.08 -12.46 21.48
N LYS A 173 3.02 -12.92 22.34
CA LYS A 173 2.85 -14.18 23.05
C LYS A 173 1.54 -14.22 23.85
N GLY A 174 0.73 -15.24 23.61
CA GLY A 174 -0.57 -15.42 24.24
C GLY A 174 -1.70 -14.60 23.61
N LYS A 175 -1.45 -13.97 22.45
CA LYS A 175 -2.46 -13.30 21.65
C LYS A 175 -2.92 -14.20 20.50
N ARG A 176 -4.21 -14.20 20.21
CA ARG A 176 -4.86 -14.95 19.15
C ARG A 176 -5.34 -14.03 18.07
N ILE A 177 -4.76 -14.14 16.86
CA ILE A 177 -4.95 -13.18 15.77
C ILE A 177 -5.55 -13.88 14.56
N GLY A 178 -6.71 -13.40 14.11
CA GLY A 178 -7.30 -13.81 12.86
C GLY A 178 -6.65 -13.08 11.68
N ILE A 179 -6.19 -13.82 10.68
CA ILE A 179 -5.75 -13.25 9.41
C ILE A 179 -6.83 -13.51 8.37
N TYR A 180 -7.58 -12.46 8.02
CA TYR A 180 -8.53 -12.53 6.91
C TYR A 180 -7.76 -12.45 5.61
N GLU A 181 -7.44 -13.61 5.06
CA GLU A 181 -6.50 -13.77 3.95
C GLU A 181 -7.10 -13.32 2.61
N HIS A 182 -8.39 -13.56 2.36
CA HIS A 182 -9.07 -13.42 1.06
C HIS A 182 -8.10 -13.64 -0.12
N SER A 183 -8.06 -12.72 -1.09
CA SER A 183 -7.12 -12.74 -2.22
C SER A 183 -5.97 -11.73 -2.07
N SER A 184 -5.67 -11.26 -0.84
CA SER A 184 -4.60 -10.28 -0.59
C SER A 184 -3.25 -10.80 -1.06
N ALA A 185 -2.45 -9.91 -1.66
CA ALA A 185 -1.09 -10.22 -2.09
C ALA A 185 -0.14 -10.58 -0.94
N GLY A 186 -0.48 -10.18 0.29
CA GLY A 186 0.33 -10.46 1.48
C GLY A 186 -0.14 -11.63 2.32
N ARG A 187 -1.21 -12.32 1.94
CA ARG A 187 -1.87 -13.34 2.76
C ARG A 187 -0.95 -14.41 3.37
N ASP A 188 0.06 -14.85 2.61
CA ASP A 188 1.02 -15.85 3.09
C ASP A 188 2.08 -15.24 4.02
N LEU A 189 2.46 -13.98 3.81
CA LEU A 189 3.46 -13.28 4.61
C LEU A 189 2.92 -12.86 5.98
N TYR A 190 1.65 -12.46 6.05
CA TYR A 190 1.06 -11.95 7.28
C TYR A 190 1.03 -13.02 8.38
N SER A 191 0.59 -14.24 8.04
CA SER A 191 0.58 -15.36 8.98
C SER A 191 1.98 -15.65 9.53
N GLU A 192 3.02 -15.58 8.69
CA GLU A 192 4.41 -15.76 9.11
C GLU A 192 4.89 -14.62 10.04
N ILE A 193 4.59 -13.35 9.71
CA ILE A 193 4.97 -12.19 10.52
C ILE A 193 4.39 -12.31 11.94
N PHE A 194 3.07 -12.50 12.06
CA PHE A 194 2.43 -12.57 13.37
C PHE A 194 2.85 -13.81 14.16
N SER A 195 3.06 -14.97 13.52
CA SER A 195 3.59 -16.16 14.17
C SER A 195 5.01 -15.98 14.70
N LYS A 196 5.89 -15.33 13.94
CA LYS A 196 7.26 -14.99 14.38
C LYS A 196 7.26 -14.03 15.57
N LEU A 197 6.22 -13.22 15.72
CA LEU A 197 6.03 -12.32 16.86
C LEU A 197 5.37 -12.99 18.07
N GLY A 198 5.11 -14.30 17.99
CA GLY A 198 4.61 -15.13 19.08
C GLY A 198 3.10 -15.27 19.17
N ALA A 199 2.34 -14.74 18.21
CA ALA A 199 0.90 -14.89 18.17
C ALA A 199 0.47 -16.31 17.78
N GLU A 200 -0.67 -16.75 18.30
CA GLU A 200 -1.45 -17.84 17.72
C GLU A 200 -2.24 -17.29 16.53
N VAL A 201 -1.95 -17.75 15.32
CA VAL A 201 -2.56 -17.26 14.10
C VAL A 201 -3.69 -18.18 13.65
N VAL A 202 -4.84 -17.60 13.36
CA VAL A 202 -6.00 -18.28 12.76
C VAL A 202 -6.20 -17.74 11.35
N SER A 203 -5.92 -18.56 10.32
CA SER A 203 -6.17 -18.21 8.91
C SER A 203 -7.65 -18.31 8.59
N ILE A 204 -8.26 -17.23 8.06
CA ILE A 204 -9.70 -17.11 7.85
C ILE A 204 -9.99 -16.59 6.44
N GLY A 205 -11.05 -17.11 5.84
CA GLY A 205 -11.65 -16.55 4.62
C GLY A 205 -10.73 -16.48 3.40
N ARG A 206 -9.75 -17.42 3.28
CA ARG A 206 -8.88 -17.53 2.10
C ARG A 206 -9.69 -17.79 0.84
N SER A 207 -9.37 -17.06 -0.23
CA SER A 207 -10.01 -17.19 -1.53
C SER A 207 -8.98 -17.15 -2.65
N ASP A 208 -9.14 -18.01 -3.65
CA ASP A 208 -8.36 -17.95 -4.89
C ASP A 208 -9.07 -17.10 -5.96
N GLU A 209 -10.32 -16.74 -5.71
CA GLU A 209 -11.02 -15.72 -6.49
C GLU A 209 -10.70 -14.33 -5.91
N PHE A 210 -10.55 -13.36 -6.80
CA PHE A 210 -10.26 -11.98 -6.36
C PHE A 210 -11.44 -11.38 -5.59
N VAL A 211 -11.18 -10.96 -4.33
CA VAL A 211 -12.15 -10.29 -3.44
C VAL A 211 -11.72 -8.83 -3.29
N PRO A 212 -12.51 -7.87 -3.79
CA PRO A 212 -12.23 -6.45 -3.61
C PRO A 212 -12.57 -6.01 -2.19
N ILE A 213 -11.58 -5.72 -1.38
CA ILE A 213 -11.77 -5.13 -0.03
C ILE A 213 -11.53 -3.63 -0.09
N ASP A 214 -12.49 -2.86 0.40
CA ASP A 214 -12.37 -1.41 0.58
C ASP A 214 -12.14 -1.10 2.07
N THR A 215 -10.95 -0.70 2.43
CA THR A 215 -10.57 -0.44 3.83
C THR A 215 -11.11 0.89 4.38
N GLU A 216 -11.63 1.77 3.52
CA GLU A 216 -12.22 3.05 3.93
C GLU A 216 -13.75 2.98 4.04
N ALA A 217 -14.38 2.24 3.14
CA ALA A 217 -15.83 2.00 3.13
C ALA A 217 -16.11 0.49 3.20
N VAL A 218 -15.88 -0.08 4.38
CA VAL A 218 -16.03 -1.52 4.63
C VAL A 218 -17.48 -1.95 4.37
N SER A 219 -17.64 -3.09 3.71
CA SER A 219 -18.95 -3.62 3.38
C SER A 219 -19.66 -4.19 4.63
N LYS A 220 -21.00 -4.16 4.65
CA LYS A 220 -21.77 -4.79 5.74
C LYS A 220 -21.47 -6.28 5.88
N GLU A 221 -21.22 -6.95 4.76
CA GLU A 221 -20.86 -8.37 4.77
C GLU A 221 -19.53 -8.60 5.51
N ASP A 222 -18.52 -7.74 5.28
CA ASP A 222 -17.24 -7.85 5.98
C ASP A 222 -17.34 -7.42 7.44
N GLU A 223 -18.26 -6.48 7.78
CA GLU A 223 -18.57 -6.16 9.18
C GLU A 223 -19.17 -7.37 9.90
N GLU A 224 -20.16 -8.05 9.30
CA GLU A 224 -20.82 -9.23 9.86
C GLU A 224 -19.83 -10.41 10.01
N LYS A 225 -18.96 -10.63 9.02
CA LYS A 225 -17.89 -11.64 9.07
C LYS A 225 -16.96 -11.40 10.26
N ALA A 226 -16.50 -10.18 10.47
CA ALA A 226 -15.56 -9.87 11.54
C ALA A 226 -16.19 -10.12 12.93
N LEU A 227 -17.44 -9.69 13.14
CA LEU A 227 -18.19 -9.96 14.38
C LEU A 227 -18.32 -11.47 14.65
N HIS A 228 -18.65 -12.24 13.62
CA HIS A 228 -18.78 -13.70 13.72
C HIS A 228 -17.43 -14.37 14.05
N TRP A 229 -16.39 -14.08 13.27
CA TRP A 229 -15.07 -14.70 13.46
C TRP A 229 -14.42 -14.34 14.79
N SER A 230 -14.55 -13.08 15.24
CA SER A 230 -14.02 -12.67 16.53
C SER A 230 -14.58 -13.50 17.68
N SER A 231 -15.90 -13.71 17.66
CA SER A 231 -16.60 -14.52 18.67
C SER A 231 -16.35 -16.03 18.50
N GLU A 232 -16.34 -16.54 17.26
CA GLU A 232 -16.17 -17.98 16.99
C GLU A 232 -14.77 -18.47 17.39
N TYR A 233 -13.73 -17.67 17.10
CA TYR A 233 -12.35 -18.06 17.33
C TYR A 233 -11.71 -17.41 18.55
N ASP A 234 -12.45 -16.63 19.35
CA ASP A 234 -11.94 -15.91 20.54
C ASP A 234 -10.68 -15.10 20.22
N LEU A 235 -10.81 -14.17 19.26
CA LEU A 235 -9.69 -13.42 18.70
C LEU A 235 -9.42 -12.14 19.50
N ASP A 236 -8.15 -11.82 19.72
CA ASP A 236 -7.73 -10.52 20.25
C ASP A 236 -7.73 -9.42 19.16
N MET A 237 -7.59 -9.81 17.90
CA MET A 237 -7.56 -8.91 16.74
C MET A 237 -7.84 -9.69 15.45
N ILE A 238 -8.45 -9.04 14.46
CA ILE A 238 -8.44 -9.52 13.07
C ILE A 238 -7.61 -8.55 12.24
N PHE A 239 -6.72 -9.09 11.41
CA PHE A 239 -5.92 -8.33 10.46
C PHE A 239 -6.23 -8.75 9.03
N SER A 240 -6.37 -7.76 8.16
CA SER A 240 -6.48 -7.91 6.72
C SER A 240 -5.90 -6.69 6.01
N THR A 241 -5.99 -6.68 4.68
CA THR A 241 -5.60 -5.54 3.85
C THR A 241 -6.51 -5.42 2.63
N ASP A 242 -6.31 -4.42 1.79
CA ASP A 242 -6.81 -4.45 0.43
C ASP A 242 -6.02 -5.44 -0.47
N GLY A 243 -6.37 -5.51 -1.76
CA GLY A 243 -5.86 -6.55 -2.66
C GLY A 243 -4.34 -6.55 -2.84
N ASP A 244 -3.70 -5.39 -2.83
CA ASP A 244 -2.24 -5.26 -2.98
C ASP A 244 -1.49 -4.95 -1.67
N GLY A 245 -2.18 -5.03 -0.54
CA GLY A 245 -1.57 -5.06 0.77
C GLY A 245 -0.94 -3.75 1.25
N ASP A 246 -1.35 -2.60 0.69
CA ASP A 246 -0.83 -1.30 1.09
C ASP A 246 -1.75 -0.53 2.06
N ARG A 247 -2.99 -1.02 2.29
CA ARG A 247 -3.99 -0.43 3.18
C ARG A 247 -4.45 -1.45 4.20
N PRO A 248 -4.27 -1.19 5.50
CA PRO A 248 -4.69 -2.12 6.55
C PRO A 248 -6.19 -2.12 6.77
N LEU A 249 -6.69 -3.25 7.20
CA LEU A 249 -8.00 -3.43 7.79
C LEU A 249 -7.84 -4.23 9.09
N VAL A 250 -8.13 -3.60 10.22
CA VAL A 250 -7.93 -4.17 11.55
C VAL A 250 -9.23 -4.11 12.33
N ALA A 251 -9.70 -5.24 12.88
CA ALA A 251 -10.78 -5.27 13.83
C ALA A 251 -10.26 -5.51 15.25
N ASP A 252 -10.96 -4.96 16.23
CA ASP A 252 -10.72 -5.19 17.65
C ASP A 252 -11.20 -6.59 18.10
N GLU A 253 -11.06 -6.90 19.37
CA GLU A 253 -11.49 -8.17 19.99
C GLU A 253 -13.01 -8.42 19.91
N ASN A 254 -13.81 -7.40 19.61
CA ASN A 254 -15.25 -7.52 19.40
C ASN A 254 -15.62 -7.70 17.91
N GLY A 255 -14.63 -7.73 17.01
CA GLY A 255 -14.87 -7.80 15.57
C GLY A 255 -15.29 -6.47 14.94
N VAL A 256 -15.04 -5.34 15.60
CA VAL A 256 -15.38 -4.01 15.09
C VAL A 256 -14.18 -3.44 14.32
N TRP A 257 -14.36 -3.18 13.02
CA TRP A 257 -13.32 -2.61 12.18
C TRP A 257 -12.95 -1.18 12.59
N LEU A 258 -11.68 -0.95 12.80
CA LEU A 258 -11.15 0.37 13.08
C LEU A 258 -11.07 1.20 11.78
N ARG A 259 -11.35 2.49 11.90
CA ARG A 259 -11.08 3.44 10.82
C ARG A 259 -9.57 3.54 10.56
N GLY A 260 -9.20 3.62 9.28
CA GLY A 260 -7.78 3.65 8.90
C GLY A 260 -7.01 4.84 9.47
N ASP A 261 -7.62 6.02 9.53
CA ASP A 261 -7.02 7.20 10.15
C ASP A 261 -6.83 7.06 11.67
N ILE A 262 -7.68 6.30 12.34
CA ILE A 262 -7.54 5.97 13.77
C ILE A 262 -6.40 4.96 13.98
N LEU A 263 -6.25 3.97 13.07
CA LEU A 263 -5.08 3.08 13.08
C LEU A 263 -3.77 3.87 12.94
N GLY A 264 -3.70 4.79 11.97
CA GLY A 264 -2.55 5.66 11.78
C GLY A 264 -2.25 6.53 12.99
N LEU A 265 -3.29 7.06 13.65
CA LEU A 265 -3.18 7.83 14.88
C LEU A 265 -2.53 7.02 16.02
N PHE A 266 -3.02 5.80 16.28
CA PHE A 266 -2.45 4.95 17.34
C PHE A 266 -1.07 4.41 17.00
N CYS A 267 -0.82 4.09 15.73
CA CYS A 267 0.52 3.75 15.24
C CYS A 267 1.53 4.86 15.55
N SER A 268 1.15 6.10 15.23
CA SER A 268 1.97 7.28 15.50
C SER A 268 2.18 7.50 17.01
N LYS A 269 1.15 7.30 17.84
CA LYS A 269 1.26 7.35 19.31
C LYS A 269 2.23 6.30 19.83
N ALA A 270 2.14 5.07 19.36
CA ALA A 270 2.99 3.96 19.80
C ALA A 270 4.48 4.23 19.52
N MET A 271 4.79 4.87 18.41
CA MET A 271 6.15 5.23 17.98
C MET A 271 6.62 6.61 18.46
N ASN A 272 5.79 7.34 19.22
CA ASN A 272 6.07 8.72 19.67
C ASN A 272 6.40 9.65 18.48
N ILE A 273 5.65 9.57 17.38
CA ILE A 273 5.79 10.47 16.25
C ILE A 273 5.54 11.92 16.70
N GLU A 274 6.38 12.83 16.24
CA GLU A 274 6.34 14.26 16.63
C GLU A 274 5.49 15.08 15.68
N ALA A 275 5.59 14.79 14.40
CA ALA A 275 4.85 15.51 13.36
C ALA A 275 4.22 14.55 12.34
N VAL A 276 2.99 14.87 11.94
CA VAL A 276 2.26 14.05 10.95
C VAL A 276 1.75 14.90 9.80
N ALA A 277 1.74 14.29 8.61
CA ALA A 277 1.06 14.78 7.42
C ALA A 277 -0.14 13.88 7.12
N VAL A 278 -1.35 14.46 7.04
CA VAL A 278 -2.59 13.71 6.82
C VAL A 278 -3.52 14.44 5.85
N PRO A 279 -4.24 13.74 4.97
CA PRO A 279 -5.25 14.37 4.12
C PRO A 279 -6.37 15.02 4.91
N VAL A 280 -6.98 16.05 4.33
CA VAL A 280 -8.15 16.75 4.89
C VAL A 280 -9.36 15.86 5.14
N SER A 281 -9.41 14.65 4.55
CA SER A 281 -10.45 13.65 4.76
C SER A 281 -10.30 12.85 6.05
N CYS A 282 -9.17 12.95 6.75
CA CYS A 282 -8.94 12.26 8.00
C CYS A 282 -9.72 12.89 9.16
N ASN A 283 -9.95 12.10 10.21
CA ASN A 283 -10.67 12.50 11.41
C ASN A 283 -9.98 13.69 12.10
N THR A 284 -10.74 14.71 12.42
CA THR A 284 -10.24 15.92 13.12
C THR A 284 -9.70 15.64 14.52
N VAL A 285 -9.91 14.46 15.10
CA VAL A 285 -9.28 14.05 16.36
C VAL A 285 -7.76 14.11 16.27
N ILE A 286 -7.16 13.89 15.10
CA ILE A 286 -5.72 13.94 14.86
C ILE A 286 -5.16 15.32 15.24
N GLN A 287 -5.91 16.39 14.90
CA GLN A 287 -5.52 17.77 15.22
C GLN A 287 -5.79 18.15 16.69
N THR A 288 -6.75 17.46 17.35
CA THR A 288 -7.26 17.85 18.67
C THR A 288 -6.84 16.95 19.83
N CYS A 289 -6.23 15.78 19.53
CA CYS A 289 -5.79 14.83 20.57
C CYS A 289 -4.59 15.31 21.40
N GLY A 290 -3.83 16.30 20.93
CA GLY A 290 -2.67 16.84 21.63
C GLY A 290 -1.43 15.92 21.65
N TRP A 291 -1.38 14.89 20.77
CA TRP A 291 -0.26 13.94 20.75
C TRP A 291 0.88 14.36 19.83
N PHE A 292 0.65 15.30 18.93
CA PHE A 292 1.63 15.77 17.95
C PHE A 292 2.07 17.20 18.22
N ASN A 293 3.33 17.49 18.02
CA ASN A 293 3.87 18.86 18.02
C ASN A 293 3.39 19.63 16.78
N HIS A 294 3.16 18.91 15.67
CA HIS A 294 2.69 19.50 14.42
C HIS A 294 1.82 18.54 13.60
N VAL A 295 0.78 19.09 12.98
CA VAL A 295 -0.11 18.37 12.04
C VAL A 295 -0.23 19.17 10.76
N THR A 296 0.25 18.64 9.66
CA THR A 296 0.10 19.22 8.30
C THR A 296 -1.11 18.59 7.62
N LEU A 297 -2.06 19.40 7.17
CA LEU A 297 -3.16 18.95 6.34
C LEU A 297 -2.76 19.00 4.86
N THR A 298 -2.97 17.88 4.15
CA THR A 298 -2.64 17.74 2.73
C THR A 298 -3.89 17.55 1.87
N LYS A 299 -3.71 17.61 0.55
CA LYS A 299 -4.69 17.04 -0.38
C LYS A 299 -4.74 15.53 -0.23
N ILE A 300 -5.83 14.91 -0.74
CA ILE A 300 -6.01 13.46 -0.72
C ILE A 300 -5.04 12.80 -1.70
N GLY A 301 -4.29 11.79 -1.22
CA GLY A 301 -3.36 10.97 -1.99
C GLY A 301 -1.94 10.97 -1.41
N SER A 302 -1.31 9.78 -1.41
CA SER A 302 0.03 9.56 -0.88
C SER A 302 1.10 10.53 -1.42
N PRO A 303 1.13 10.93 -2.70
CA PRO A 303 2.12 11.89 -3.18
C PRO A 303 2.11 13.23 -2.45
N TYR A 304 0.93 13.69 -2.01
CA TYR A 304 0.81 14.94 -1.25
C TYR A 304 1.24 14.79 0.21
N VAL A 305 1.03 13.62 0.79
CA VAL A 305 1.52 13.28 2.13
C VAL A 305 3.05 13.20 2.11
N ILE A 306 3.62 12.49 1.15
CA ILE A 306 5.07 12.33 0.98
C ILE A 306 5.75 13.69 0.76
N SER A 307 5.18 14.55 -0.08
CA SER A 307 5.75 15.87 -0.36
C SER A 307 5.84 16.79 0.87
N ALA A 308 5.08 16.52 1.92
CA ALA A 308 5.16 17.26 3.17
C ALA A 308 6.36 16.81 4.06
N PHE A 309 6.90 15.62 3.83
CA PHE A 309 7.97 15.08 4.67
C PHE A 309 9.26 15.88 4.62
N ASP A 310 9.62 16.44 3.46
CA ASP A 310 10.84 17.25 3.33
C ASP A 310 10.85 18.44 4.31
N SER A 311 9.73 19.17 4.38
CA SER A 311 9.62 20.29 5.31
C SER A 311 9.52 19.86 6.77
N LEU A 312 8.84 18.74 7.04
CA LEU A 312 8.68 18.21 8.41
C LEU A 312 10.00 17.66 8.95
N ASN A 313 10.75 16.91 8.14
CA ASN A 313 12.06 16.37 8.54
C ASN A 313 13.13 17.44 8.82
N ASN A 314 12.94 18.66 8.32
CA ASN A 314 13.83 19.77 8.66
C ASN A 314 13.60 20.31 10.11
N SER A 315 12.47 19.95 10.73
CA SER A 315 12.06 20.50 12.03
C SER A 315 11.78 19.45 13.11
N PHE A 316 11.60 18.20 12.73
CA PHE A 316 11.21 17.10 13.61
C PHE A 316 11.99 15.84 13.28
N ASP A 317 12.39 15.09 14.29
CA ASP A 317 13.15 13.85 14.14
C ASP A 317 12.26 12.65 13.75
N ARG A 318 11.01 12.64 14.22
CA ARG A 318 10.08 11.53 14.01
C ARG A 318 8.83 12.01 13.26
N VAL A 319 8.84 11.71 11.97
CA VAL A 319 7.83 12.16 11.02
C VAL A 319 7.12 10.96 10.41
N ALA A 320 5.81 11.05 10.29
CA ALA A 320 4.98 10.07 9.58
C ALA A 320 3.81 10.74 8.86
N GLY A 321 3.11 9.96 8.05
CA GLY A 321 1.84 10.35 7.47
C GLY A 321 0.93 9.13 7.32
N PHE A 322 -0.35 9.38 7.19
CA PHE A 322 -1.33 8.32 6.96
C PHE A 322 -2.60 8.87 6.33
N GLU A 323 -3.37 8.00 5.72
CA GLU A 323 -4.59 8.37 5.02
C GLU A 323 -5.83 7.75 5.69
N ALA A 324 -7.02 8.22 5.32
CA ALA A 324 -8.30 7.68 5.83
C ALA A 324 -8.50 6.19 5.51
N ASN A 325 -7.84 5.71 4.44
CA ASN A 325 -7.82 4.29 4.06
C ASN A 325 -6.87 3.42 4.93
N GLY A 326 -6.12 4.04 5.85
CA GLY A 326 -5.21 3.37 6.78
C GLY A 326 -3.77 3.21 6.30
N GLY A 327 -3.48 3.45 5.03
CA GLY A 327 -2.11 3.38 4.49
C GLY A 327 -1.18 4.28 5.29
N TYR A 328 -0.17 3.70 5.95
CA TYR A 328 0.77 4.39 6.83
C TYR A 328 2.10 4.62 6.12
N LEU A 329 2.59 5.84 6.15
CA LEU A 329 3.84 6.26 5.50
C LEU A 329 4.82 6.72 6.57
N LEU A 330 5.91 5.98 6.79
CA LEU A 330 6.94 6.37 7.74
C LEU A 330 7.95 7.29 7.05
N GLY A 331 7.92 8.58 7.43
CA GLY A 331 8.69 9.63 6.77
C GLY A 331 10.12 9.81 7.30
N SER A 332 10.46 9.23 8.45
CA SER A 332 11.80 9.24 9.03
C SER A 332 12.13 7.91 9.70
N ASP A 333 13.42 7.65 9.95
CA ASP A 333 13.86 6.53 10.77
C ASP A 333 13.39 6.73 12.23
N VAL A 334 12.87 5.68 12.86
CA VAL A 334 12.36 5.74 14.24
C VAL A 334 13.02 4.69 15.11
N ASN A 335 13.63 5.10 16.21
CA ASN A 335 14.07 4.17 17.25
C ASN A 335 12.88 3.62 18.01
N TYR A 336 12.72 2.31 18.03
CA TYR A 336 11.66 1.62 18.74
C TYR A 336 12.22 0.42 19.49
N ASN A 337 11.95 0.32 20.81
CA ASN A 337 12.59 -0.65 21.70
C ASN A 337 14.13 -0.62 21.57
N SER A 338 14.75 -1.74 21.22
CA SER A 338 16.21 -1.85 21.03
C SER A 338 16.66 -1.78 19.56
N GLY A 339 15.75 -1.46 18.65
CA GLY A 339 16.01 -1.44 17.21
C GLY A 339 15.59 -0.14 16.54
N MET A 340 15.80 -0.09 15.23
CA MET A 340 15.43 1.05 14.39
C MET A 340 14.49 0.58 13.28
N ILE A 341 13.33 1.24 13.18
CA ILE A 341 12.42 1.10 12.03
C ILE A 341 12.86 2.11 10.98
N LYS A 342 13.31 1.63 9.85
CA LYS A 342 13.72 2.49 8.73
C LYS A 342 12.52 3.19 8.12
N ALA A 343 12.72 4.41 7.62
CA ALA A 343 11.73 5.11 6.83
C ALA A 343 11.24 4.26 5.65
N LEU A 344 9.96 4.36 5.38
CA LEU A 344 9.33 3.77 4.21
C LEU A 344 8.26 4.74 3.70
N PRO A 345 8.62 5.67 2.80
CA PRO A 345 7.71 6.71 2.30
C PRO A 345 6.76 6.16 1.23
N THR A 346 6.09 5.08 1.55
CA THR A 346 4.96 4.50 0.81
C THR A 346 4.00 3.87 1.80
N ARG A 347 2.77 3.62 1.38
CA ARG A 347 1.76 3.01 2.27
C ARG A 347 2.19 1.62 2.71
N ASP A 348 2.14 1.39 4.02
CA ASP A 348 2.39 0.12 4.69
C ASP A 348 1.17 -0.26 5.55
N ALA A 349 0.71 -1.48 5.40
CA ALA A 349 -0.44 -2.00 6.14
C ALA A 349 -0.05 -2.76 7.42
N VAL A 350 1.13 -3.36 7.46
CA VAL A 350 1.54 -4.23 8.57
C VAL A 350 1.94 -3.42 9.80
N LEU A 351 2.74 -2.38 9.60
CA LEU A 351 3.25 -1.55 10.70
C LEU A 351 2.13 -0.99 11.61
N PRO A 352 1.05 -0.37 11.10
CA PRO A 352 -0.02 0.12 11.97
C PRO A 352 -0.76 -0.99 12.72
N ALA A 353 -0.92 -2.17 12.14
CA ALA A 353 -1.54 -3.31 12.82
C ALA A 353 -0.66 -3.82 13.98
N LEU A 354 0.65 -3.94 13.76
CA LEU A 354 1.59 -4.33 14.81
C LEU A 354 1.60 -3.30 15.94
N MET A 355 1.64 -2.02 15.61
CA MET A 355 1.78 -0.95 16.60
C MET A 355 0.52 -0.74 17.43
N VAL A 356 -0.68 -0.87 16.88
CA VAL A 356 -1.92 -0.74 17.67
C VAL A 356 -2.03 -1.87 18.69
N LEU A 357 -1.72 -3.12 18.30
CA LEU A 357 -1.74 -4.25 19.23
C LEU A 357 -0.63 -4.14 20.28
N ALA A 358 0.58 -3.73 19.88
CA ALA A 358 1.69 -3.49 20.80
C ALA A 358 1.36 -2.41 21.84
N LEU A 359 0.68 -1.34 21.42
CA LEU A 359 0.24 -0.27 22.32
C LEU A 359 -0.81 -0.78 23.31
N ALA A 360 -1.78 -1.58 22.86
CA ALA A 360 -2.79 -2.19 23.72
C ALA A 360 -2.14 -3.08 24.79
N ILE A 361 -1.21 -3.94 24.40
CA ILE A 361 -0.45 -4.81 25.31
C ILE A 361 0.36 -3.98 26.32
N LYS A 362 1.09 -2.97 25.85
CA LYS A 362 1.89 -2.08 26.70
C LYS A 362 1.06 -1.39 27.77
N ASN A 363 -0.17 -0.98 27.43
CA ASN A 363 -1.10 -0.31 28.34
C ASN A 363 -1.93 -1.31 29.17
N ASN A 364 -1.77 -2.62 28.94
CA ASN A 364 -2.56 -3.70 29.57
C ASN A 364 -4.09 -3.50 29.37
N VAL A 365 -4.48 -3.17 28.16
CA VAL A 365 -5.89 -2.99 27.73
C VAL A 365 -6.15 -3.74 26.43
N THR A 366 -7.42 -3.87 26.04
CA THR A 366 -7.80 -4.34 24.69
C THR A 366 -7.79 -3.20 23.68
N ILE A 367 -7.85 -3.53 22.39
CA ILE A 367 -7.86 -2.53 21.32
C ILE A 367 -9.08 -1.63 21.43
N SER A 368 -10.26 -2.18 21.72
CA SER A 368 -11.48 -1.36 21.90
C SER A 368 -11.35 -0.34 23.03
N LYS A 369 -10.59 -0.65 24.08
CA LYS A 369 -10.36 0.28 25.19
C LYS A 369 -9.43 1.44 24.83
N LEU A 370 -8.47 1.24 23.92
CA LEU A 370 -7.68 2.34 23.36
C LEU A 370 -8.58 3.37 22.65
N LEU A 371 -9.59 2.89 21.89
CA LEU A 371 -10.51 3.77 21.18
C LEU A 371 -11.32 4.66 22.15
N ALA A 372 -11.67 4.14 23.32
CA ALA A 372 -12.42 4.86 24.33
C ALA A 372 -11.65 6.05 24.95
N GLU A 373 -10.32 6.11 24.78
CA GLU A 373 -9.49 7.24 25.23
C GLU A 373 -9.61 8.48 24.32
N LEU A 374 -10.13 8.31 23.10
CA LEU A 374 -10.20 9.41 22.13
C LEU A 374 -11.39 10.35 22.40
N PRO A 375 -11.24 11.64 22.14
CA PRO A 375 -12.37 12.55 22.09
C PRO A 375 -13.46 12.06 21.13
N PRO A 376 -14.76 12.27 21.41
CA PRO A 376 -15.85 11.78 20.59
C PRO A 376 -15.96 12.55 19.27
N ARG A 377 -15.14 12.14 18.30
CA ARG A 377 -15.10 12.64 16.93
C ARG A 377 -15.35 11.50 15.98
N PHE A 378 -16.37 11.61 15.15
CA PHE A 378 -16.79 10.55 14.25
C PHE A 378 -16.65 10.99 12.80
N THR A 379 -16.16 10.09 11.95
CA THR A 379 -16.14 10.22 10.50
C THR A 379 -16.89 9.06 9.88
N TYR A 380 -17.47 9.30 8.73
CA TYR A 380 -18.17 8.29 7.96
C TYR A 380 -17.72 8.37 6.51
N SER A 381 -17.44 7.22 5.88
CA SER A 381 -17.12 7.12 4.47
C SER A 381 -18.17 6.29 3.76
N ASN A 382 -18.60 6.75 2.61
CA ASN A 382 -19.50 6.02 1.73
C ASN A 382 -19.22 6.37 0.29
N ARG A 383 -19.64 5.53 -0.65
CA ARG A 383 -19.47 5.80 -2.08
C ARG A 383 -20.73 5.44 -2.87
N VAL A 384 -20.97 6.19 -3.92
CA VAL A 384 -21.96 5.88 -4.93
C VAL A 384 -21.27 5.20 -6.10
N GLN A 385 -21.64 3.94 -6.37
CA GLN A 385 -21.12 3.20 -7.52
C GLN A 385 -21.77 3.68 -8.82
N ASN A 386 -21.05 3.52 -9.93
CA ASN A 386 -21.52 3.86 -11.29
C ASN A 386 -21.96 5.33 -11.46
N PHE A 387 -21.39 6.26 -10.66
CA PHE A 387 -21.65 7.68 -10.77
C PHE A 387 -20.73 8.32 -11.82
N ALA A 388 -21.32 8.96 -12.84
CA ALA A 388 -20.55 9.53 -13.95
C ALA A 388 -19.61 10.67 -13.48
N THR A 389 -18.32 10.58 -13.83
CA THR A 389 -17.32 11.59 -13.48
C THR A 389 -17.69 13.01 -13.94
N SER A 390 -18.38 13.15 -15.07
CA SER A 390 -18.89 14.44 -15.55
C SER A 390 -19.88 15.09 -14.58
N LYS A 391 -20.76 14.27 -13.95
CA LYS A 391 -21.70 14.75 -12.93
C LYS A 391 -20.97 15.19 -11.66
N SER A 392 -19.96 14.41 -11.21
CA SER A 392 -19.13 14.79 -10.06
C SER A 392 -18.43 16.12 -10.29
N LYS A 393 -17.82 16.32 -11.48
CA LYS A 393 -17.16 17.59 -11.84
C LYS A 393 -18.14 18.76 -11.86
N SER A 394 -19.36 18.56 -12.37
CA SER A 394 -20.40 19.58 -12.43
C SER A 394 -20.86 19.99 -11.01
N ILE A 395 -21.02 19.03 -10.09
CA ILE A 395 -21.40 19.30 -8.70
C ILE A 395 -20.28 20.07 -7.96
N ILE A 396 -19.01 19.72 -8.19
CA ILE A 396 -17.88 20.41 -7.55
C ILE A 396 -17.72 21.85 -8.07
N ALA A 397 -18.11 22.11 -9.32
CA ALA A 397 -17.98 23.41 -9.95
C ALA A 397 -19.16 24.36 -9.63
N SER A 398 -20.29 23.84 -9.09
CA SER A 398 -21.47 24.63 -8.66
C SER A 398 -21.33 25.11 -7.22
#